data_c3586f7eef2446f551dd63fbf7bb3527
#
_entry.id   c3586f7eef2446f551dd63fbf7bb3527
#
_cell.length_a   1.000
_cell.length_b   1.000
_cell.length_c   1.000
_cell.angle_alpha   90.00
_cell.angle_beta   90.00
_cell.angle_gamma   90.00
#
_symmetry.space_group_name_H-M   'P 1'
#
loop_
_entity.id
_entity.type
_entity.pdbx_description
1 polymer ?
#
loop_
_entity_poly.entity_id
_entity_poly.type
_entity_poly.pdbx_seq_one_letter_code
_entity_poly.pdbx_strand_id
1 'polypeptide(L)' 'MTKTVAVPGISCGHCVATIQREVGELAGVEEVTAEEAAKTVTVVWDPETTDWQAIDALLREIDFAPAE' A
#
# COMPACT_ATOMS: atom_id res chain seq x y z
N MET A 1 2.62 -0.92 -13.41
CA MET A 1 2.36 -2.22 -12.75
C MET A 1 1.33 -2.04 -11.65
N THR A 2 0.55 -3.08 -11.41
CA THR A 2 -0.51 -3.05 -10.40
C THR A 2 -0.44 -4.33 -9.56
N LYS A 3 -0.60 -4.19 -8.26
CA LYS A 3 -0.64 -5.35 -7.36
C LYS A 3 -1.63 -5.10 -6.23
N THR A 4 -2.41 -6.12 -5.91
CA THR A 4 -3.34 -6.10 -4.77
C THR A 4 -2.85 -7.11 -3.73
N VAL A 5 -2.73 -6.68 -2.50
CA VAL A 5 -2.28 -7.55 -1.41
C VAL A 5 -3.23 -7.43 -0.22
N ALA A 6 -3.31 -8.49 0.57
CA ALA A 6 -4.06 -8.46 1.82
C ALA A 6 -3.20 -7.79 2.88
N VAL A 7 -3.81 -6.89 3.66
CA VAL A 7 -3.14 -6.23 4.77
C VAL A 7 -4.05 -6.39 5.99
N PRO A 8 -3.88 -7.47 6.75
CA PRO A 8 -4.80 -7.78 7.86
C PRO A 8 -4.78 -6.76 9.00
N GLY A 9 -3.76 -5.90 9.05
CA GLY A 9 -3.70 -4.83 10.05
C GLY A 9 -4.68 -3.69 9.83
N ILE A 10 -5.32 -3.63 8.67
CA ILE A 10 -6.32 -2.60 8.40
C ILE A 10 -7.55 -2.88 9.25
N SER A 11 -7.91 -1.96 10.13
CA SER A 11 -9.04 -2.15 11.04
C SER A 11 -10.02 -0.98 11.06
N CYS A 12 -9.71 0.13 10.41
CA CYS A 12 -10.59 1.30 10.37
C CYS A 12 -10.24 2.21 9.21
N GLY A 13 -11.10 3.19 8.95
CA GLY A 13 -10.87 4.14 7.87
C GLY A 13 -9.61 4.99 8.06
N HIS A 14 -9.19 5.20 9.29
CA HIS A 14 -7.97 5.93 9.57
C HIS A 14 -6.73 5.18 9.04
N CYS A 15 -6.75 3.86 9.16
CA CYS A 15 -5.68 3.02 8.61
C CYS A 15 -5.63 3.15 7.08
N VAL A 16 -6.78 3.15 6.43
CA VAL A 16 -6.87 3.34 4.99
C VAL A 16 -6.24 4.66 4.57
N ALA A 17 -6.61 5.74 5.28
CA ALA A 17 -6.08 7.08 4.98
C ALA A 17 -4.56 7.13 5.16
N THR A 18 -4.04 6.49 6.21
CA THR A 18 -2.61 6.45 6.47
C THR A 18 -1.87 5.75 5.34
N ILE A 19 -2.35 4.58 4.93
CA ILE A 19 -1.72 3.82 3.85
C ILE A 19 -1.74 4.63 2.55
N GLN A 20 -2.89 5.19 2.20
CA GLN A 20 -2.99 5.96 0.96
C GLN A 20 -2.07 7.17 0.96
N ARG A 21 -1.95 7.85 2.10
CA ARG A 21 -1.07 9.00 2.19
C ARG A 21 0.40 8.61 2.11
N GLU A 22 0.82 7.65 2.92
CA GLU A 22 2.24 7.29 3.01
C GLU A 22 2.73 6.63 1.73
N VAL A 23 2.01 5.67 1.22
CA VAL A 23 2.40 4.97 -0.01
C VAL A 23 2.27 5.90 -1.22
N GLY A 24 1.26 6.76 -1.22
CA GLY A 24 1.05 7.71 -2.31
C GLY A 24 2.16 8.75 -2.44
N GLU A 25 2.92 8.99 -1.36
CA GLU A 25 4.04 9.92 -1.39
C GLU A 25 5.33 9.29 -1.92
N LEU A 26 5.35 7.98 -2.08
CA LEU A 26 6.52 7.29 -2.59
C LEU A 26 6.70 7.59 -4.08
N ALA A 27 7.92 7.99 -4.47
CA ALA A 27 8.20 8.30 -5.86
C ALA A 27 7.92 7.08 -6.74
N GLY A 28 7.23 7.31 -7.85
CA GLY A 28 6.88 6.25 -8.79
C GLY A 28 5.52 5.61 -8.55
N VAL A 29 4.89 5.87 -7.41
CA VAL A 29 3.54 5.37 -7.14
C VAL A 29 2.53 6.30 -7.80
N GLU A 30 1.67 5.74 -8.66
CA GLU A 30 0.67 6.50 -9.39
C GLU A 30 -0.67 6.53 -8.69
N GLU A 31 -1.04 5.43 -8.03
CA GLU A 31 -2.31 5.34 -7.35
C GLU A 31 -2.25 4.31 -6.23
N VAL A 32 -2.94 4.59 -5.14
CA VAL A 32 -3.07 3.66 -4.02
C VAL A 32 -4.52 3.63 -3.61
N THR A 33 -5.09 2.43 -3.53
CA THR A 33 -6.45 2.24 -3.04
C THR A 33 -6.41 1.21 -1.91
N ALA A 34 -6.83 1.59 -0.74
CA ALA A 34 -6.93 0.68 0.39
C ALA A 34 -8.40 0.50 0.75
N GLU A 35 -8.80 -0.73 1.03
CA GLU A 35 -10.18 -1.05 1.38
C GLU A 35 -10.25 -1.69 2.76
N GLU A 36 -11.03 -1.06 3.63
CA GLU A 36 -11.19 -1.52 5.00
C GLU A 36 -11.97 -2.84 5.06
N ALA A 37 -13.05 -2.92 4.32
CA ALA A 37 -13.92 -4.11 4.36
C ALA A 37 -13.20 -5.37 3.91
N ALA A 38 -12.41 -5.27 2.85
CA ALA A 38 -11.67 -6.40 2.30
C ALA A 38 -10.29 -6.55 2.93
N LYS A 39 -9.81 -5.54 3.65
CA LYS A 39 -8.47 -5.47 4.23
C LYS A 39 -7.42 -5.68 3.16
N THR A 40 -7.57 -5.00 2.03
CA THR A 40 -6.67 -5.10 0.90
C THR A 40 -6.15 -3.74 0.49
N VAL A 41 -4.98 -3.76 -0.14
CA VAL A 41 -4.37 -2.55 -0.70
C VAL A 41 -3.99 -2.83 -2.15
N THR A 42 -4.42 -1.97 -3.05
CA THR A 42 -4.06 -2.04 -4.46
C THR A 42 -3.15 -0.86 -4.77
N VAL A 43 -1.99 -1.15 -5.33
CA VAL A 43 -1.01 -0.12 -5.68
C VAL A 43 -0.71 -0.18 -7.16
N VAL A 44 -0.76 0.98 -7.81
CA VAL A 44 -0.34 1.15 -9.20
C VAL A 44 0.94 1.98 -9.19
N TRP A 45 2.00 1.47 -9.80
CA TRP A 45 3.29 2.17 -9.80
C TRP A 45 4.01 2.04 -11.13
N ASP A 46 4.98 2.94 -11.34
CA ASP A 46 5.84 2.92 -12.50
C ASP A 46 7.05 2.02 -12.21
N PRO A 47 7.19 0.89 -12.91
CA PRO A 47 8.28 -0.05 -12.64
C PRO A 47 9.66 0.50 -12.98
N GLU A 48 9.73 1.59 -13.72
CA GLU A 48 11.01 2.22 -14.03
C GLU A 48 11.49 3.14 -12.91
N THR A 49 10.58 3.58 -12.03
CA THR A 49 10.90 4.50 -10.94
C THR A 49 10.97 3.80 -9.61
N THR A 50 10.09 2.82 -9.37
CA THR A 50 10.07 2.09 -8.10
C THR A 50 9.69 0.64 -8.37
N ASP A 51 9.71 -0.17 -7.33
CA ASP A 51 9.32 -1.57 -7.43
C ASP A 51 8.50 -1.99 -6.20
N TRP A 52 7.99 -3.22 -6.24
CA TRP A 52 7.18 -3.73 -5.14
C TRP A 52 7.97 -3.83 -3.83
N GLN A 53 9.25 -4.10 -3.89
CA GLN A 53 10.08 -4.21 -2.68
C GLN A 53 10.08 -2.90 -1.90
N ALA A 54 10.16 -1.77 -2.59
CA ALA A 54 10.13 -0.46 -1.94
C ALA A 54 8.78 -0.20 -1.30
N ILE A 55 7.69 -0.57 -1.99
CA ILE A 55 6.33 -0.40 -1.49
C ILE A 55 6.11 -1.31 -0.28
N ASP A 56 6.52 -2.56 -0.37
CA ASP A 56 6.41 -3.53 0.71
C ASP A 56 7.18 -3.07 1.95
N ALA A 57 8.39 -2.57 1.75
CA ALA A 57 9.20 -2.06 2.85
C ALA A 57 8.52 -0.90 3.57
N LEU A 58 7.91 0.00 2.81
CA LEU A 58 7.18 1.13 3.38
C LEU A 58 5.96 0.67 4.16
N LEU A 59 5.20 -0.29 3.61
CA LEU A 59 4.04 -0.83 4.31
C LEU A 59 4.45 -1.46 5.64
N ARG A 60 5.57 -2.17 5.68
CA ARG A 60 6.07 -2.77 6.92
C ARG A 60 6.53 -1.70 7.91
N GLU A 61 7.11 -0.63 7.40
CA GLU A 61 7.59 0.47 8.23
C GLU A 61 6.45 1.19 8.96
N ILE A 62 5.29 1.29 8.32
CA ILE A 62 4.12 1.95 8.92
C ILE A 62 3.19 0.96 9.62
N ASP A 63 3.65 -0.26 9.87
CA ASP A 63 2.93 -1.31 10.59
C ASP A 63 1.72 -1.88 9.85
N PHE A 64 1.75 -1.82 8.53
CA PHE A 64 0.71 -2.40 7.68
C PHE A 64 1.30 -3.43 6.73
N ALA A 65 2.10 -4.35 7.27
CA ALA A 65 2.76 -5.38 6.47
C ALA A 65 1.76 -6.24 5.70
N PRO A 66 2.03 -6.49 4.40
CA PRO A 66 1.18 -7.41 3.64
C PRO A 66 1.27 -8.83 4.20
N ALA A 67 0.20 -9.58 4.01
CA ALA A 67 0.11 -10.95 4.50
C ALA A 67 0.87 -11.96 3.65
N GLU A 68 1.51 -11.52 2.60
CA GLU A 68 2.29 -12.41 1.74
C GLU A 68 3.69 -12.69 2.26
#